data_8d895594762a04a2977c139974f509e7
#
_entry.id   8d895594762a04a2977c139974f509e7
#
_cell.length_a   1.000
_cell.length_b   1.000
_cell.length_c   1.000
_cell.angle_alpha   90.00
_cell.angle_beta   90.00
_cell.angle_gamma   90.00
#
_symmetry.space_group_name_H-M   'P 1'
#
loop_
_entity.id
_entity.type
_entity.pdbx_description
1 polymer ?
#
loop_
_entity_poly.entity_id
_entity_poly.type
_entity_poly.pdbx_seq_one_letter_code
_entity_poly.pdbx_strand_id
1 'polypeptide(L)'
;MTIMMVAALLAGAGLAQAQWERIEKNMPLALAEELAAAAVADCQAKGYAVTATVVDRAGLVKVMHRADGAGPHTIDASRRKAYTSASARNNTTAMMENSQKNPGAQNLGQIDGFLMLGGGMPVRAGNEVIGAIGVGGAPAGHLDDQCAQAALDKVKDRLK
;
A
#
# COMPACT_ATOMS: atom_id res chain seq x y z
N MET A 1 4.43 60.54 38.70
CA MET A 1 4.82 59.54 39.65
C MET A 1 4.04 58.25 39.34
N THR A 2 4.71 57.19 38.99
CA THR A 2 4.33 55.78 38.89
C THR A 2 3.53 55.37 37.66
N ILE A 3 4.23 55.07 36.57
CA ILE A 3 3.83 54.17 35.50
C ILE A 3 4.45 52.80 35.82
N MET A 4 3.62 51.80 36.05
CA MET A 4 4.08 50.44 36.19
C MET A 4 3.22 49.46 35.39
N MET A 5 3.87 48.79 34.48
CA MET A 5 3.65 47.40 33.97
C MET A 5 2.27 46.97 33.48
N VAL A 6 2.20 46.77 32.17
CA VAL A 6 1.52 45.62 31.57
C VAL A 6 2.40 45.12 30.44
N ALA A 7 3.24 44.16 30.71
CA ALA A 7 3.92 43.35 29.71
C ALA A 7 4.02 41.93 30.28
N ALA A 8 3.20 41.01 29.77
CA ALA A 8 3.41 39.57 29.70
C ALA A 8 2.06 38.85 29.65
N LEU A 9 1.61 38.47 28.45
CA LEU A 9 0.65 37.37 28.23
C LEU A 9 0.42 37.18 26.71
N LEU A 10 1.49 36.89 25.97
CA LEU A 10 1.38 36.45 24.55
C LEU A 10 2.32 35.29 24.21
N ALA A 11 2.60 34.35 25.12
CA ALA A 11 3.49 33.26 24.87
C ALA A 11 2.83 31.86 24.89
N GLY A 12 1.50 31.79 24.94
CA GLY A 12 0.79 30.51 25.15
C GLY A 12 0.08 29.89 23.94
N ALA A 13 -0.08 30.63 22.85
CA ALA A 13 -0.94 30.16 21.74
C ALA A 13 -0.21 29.34 20.65
N GLY A 14 1.12 29.35 20.59
CA GLY A 14 1.86 28.72 19.49
C GLY A 14 2.08 27.22 19.62
N LEU A 15 2.02 26.65 20.81
CA LEU A 15 2.31 25.23 21.02
C LEU A 15 1.09 24.31 20.87
N ALA A 16 -0.13 24.83 21.00
CA ALA A 16 -1.35 24.05 20.90
C ALA A 16 -1.73 23.72 19.44
N GLN A 17 -1.33 24.54 18.46
CA GLN A 17 -1.65 24.29 17.04
C GLN A 17 -0.76 23.22 16.41
N ALA A 18 0.47 23.04 16.85
CA ALA A 18 1.38 22.01 16.32
C ALA A 18 0.94 20.57 16.61
N GLN A 19 0.04 20.34 17.54
CA GLN A 19 -0.47 19.01 17.90
C GLN A 19 -1.53 18.45 16.94
N TRP A 20 -2.11 19.28 16.09
CA TRP A 20 -3.19 18.87 15.17
C TRP A 20 -2.71 18.62 13.74
N GLU A 21 -1.52 19.05 13.39
CA GLU A 21 -0.92 18.80 12.09
C GLU A 21 -0.15 17.47 12.11
N ARG A 22 -0.67 16.50 11.38
CA ARG A 22 0.03 15.24 11.12
C ARG A 22 0.53 15.24 9.69
N ILE A 23 1.85 15.35 9.52
CA ILE A 23 2.48 15.16 8.21
C ILE A 23 2.62 13.66 7.96
N GLU A 24 2.00 13.15 6.91
CA GLU A 24 2.07 11.75 6.52
C GLU A 24 2.69 11.60 5.13
N LYS A 25 3.63 10.66 5.00
CA LYS A 25 4.13 10.26 3.69
C LYS A 25 3.03 9.55 2.91
N ASN A 26 2.94 9.82 1.62
CA ASN A 26 1.96 9.18 0.73
C ASN A 26 2.62 8.72 -0.57
N MET A 27 1.95 7.85 -1.34
CA MET A 27 2.43 7.30 -2.60
C MET A 27 2.47 8.37 -3.70
N PRO A 28 3.66 8.77 -4.21
CA PRO A 28 3.75 9.66 -5.37
C PRO A 28 3.33 8.91 -6.65
N LEU A 29 2.71 9.61 -7.62
CA LEU A 29 2.28 9.01 -8.87
C LEU A 29 3.43 8.35 -9.63
N ALA A 30 4.56 9.05 -9.80
CA ALA A 30 5.72 8.51 -10.53
C ALA A 30 6.28 7.21 -9.92
N LEU A 31 6.26 7.08 -8.59
CA LEU A 31 6.66 5.83 -7.92
C LEU A 31 5.63 4.72 -8.16
N ALA A 32 4.33 5.06 -8.14
CA ALA A 32 3.26 4.10 -8.40
C ALA A 32 3.33 3.55 -9.84
N GLU A 33 3.61 4.40 -10.83
CA GLU A 33 3.77 4.01 -12.23
C GLU A 33 4.94 3.03 -12.40
N GLU A 34 6.09 3.34 -11.81
CA GLU A 34 7.25 2.46 -11.87
C GLU A 34 7.02 1.11 -11.20
N LEU A 35 6.39 1.09 -10.02
CA LEU A 35 6.04 -0.15 -9.32
C LEU A 35 5.11 -1.03 -10.15
N ALA A 36 4.03 -0.46 -10.70
CA ALA A 36 3.08 -1.20 -11.51
C ALA A 36 3.73 -1.77 -12.78
N ALA A 37 4.52 -0.94 -13.50
CA ALA A 37 5.23 -1.36 -14.68
C ALA A 37 6.27 -2.45 -14.39
N ALA A 38 7.03 -2.33 -13.30
CA ALA A 38 8.04 -3.30 -12.91
C ALA A 38 7.43 -4.65 -12.56
N ALA A 39 6.31 -4.68 -11.82
CA ALA A 39 5.63 -5.92 -11.46
C ALA A 39 5.07 -6.65 -12.69
N VAL A 40 4.45 -5.91 -13.61
CA VAL A 40 3.95 -6.50 -14.86
C VAL A 40 5.11 -7.06 -15.68
N ALA A 41 6.21 -6.31 -15.84
CA ALA A 41 7.37 -6.76 -16.61
C ALA A 41 8.02 -8.02 -16.01
N ASP A 42 8.16 -8.10 -14.68
CA ASP A 42 8.72 -9.28 -14.01
C ASP A 42 7.83 -10.52 -14.19
N CYS A 43 6.51 -10.38 -14.04
CA CYS A 43 5.57 -11.45 -14.31
C CYS A 43 5.59 -11.91 -15.78
N GLN A 44 5.64 -10.97 -16.73
CA GLN A 44 5.72 -11.27 -18.17
C GLN A 44 7.00 -12.05 -18.51
N ALA A 45 8.14 -11.68 -17.92
CA ALA A 45 9.39 -12.41 -18.10
C ALA A 45 9.32 -13.86 -17.62
N LYS A 46 8.39 -14.16 -16.71
CA LYS A 46 8.08 -15.52 -16.20
C LYS A 46 6.93 -16.20 -16.97
N GLY A 47 6.40 -15.56 -18.01
CA GLY A 47 5.31 -16.09 -18.85
C GLY A 47 3.90 -15.87 -18.28
N TYR A 48 3.73 -14.96 -17.30
CA TYR A 48 2.43 -14.70 -16.68
C TYR A 48 1.86 -13.37 -17.17
N ALA A 49 0.59 -13.37 -17.59
CA ALA A 49 -0.18 -12.18 -17.93
C ALA A 49 -0.98 -11.71 -16.70
N VAL A 50 -0.56 -10.60 -16.08
CA VAL A 50 -1.10 -10.11 -14.81
C VAL A 50 -1.63 -8.69 -14.91
N THR A 51 -2.40 -8.28 -13.92
CA THR A 51 -2.66 -6.87 -13.58
C THR A 51 -1.93 -6.51 -12.30
N ALA A 52 -1.23 -5.38 -12.30
CA ALA A 52 -0.64 -4.77 -11.13
C ALA A 52 -1.36 -3.46 -10.82
N THR A 53 -1.88 -3.33 -9.59
CA THR A 53 -2.53 -2.12 -9.09
C THR A 53 -1.72 -1.55 -7.94
N VAL A 54 -1.43 -0.24 -7.98
CA VAL A 54 -0.82 0.49 -6.87
C VAL A 54 -1.84 1.45 -6.29
N VAL A 55 -1.99 1.39 -4.98
CA VAL A 55 -2.86 2.28 -4.21
C VAL A 55 -2.04 3.20 -3.29
N ASP A 56 -2.61 4.33 -2.93
CA ASP A 56 -2.04 5.24 -1.96
C ASP A 56 -2.27 4.77 -0.51
N ARG A 57 -1.86 5.57 0.46
CA ARG A 57 -2.00 5.29 1.89
C ARG A 57 -3.45 5.07 2.33
N ALA A 58 -4.41 5.73 1.66
CA ALA A 58 -5.84 5.60 1.93
C ALA A 58 -6.48 4.40 1.19
N GLY A 59 -5.72 3.63 0.42
CA GLY A 59 -6.22 2.52 -0.38
C GLY A 59 -6.86 2.93 -1.70
N LEU A 60 -6.70 4.19 -2.12
CA LEU A 60 -7.22 4.69 -3.38
C LEU A 60 -6.25 4.39 -4.53
N VAL A 61 -6.80 3.94 -5.66
CA VAL A 61 -5.99 3.57 -6.83
C VAL A 61 -5.24 4.79 -7.37
N LYS A 62 -3.93 4.65 -7.51
CA LYS A 62 -3.04 5.60 -8.18
C LYS A 62 -2.76 5.17 -9.61
N VAL A 63 -2.44 3.89 -9.81
CA VAL A 63 -2.08 3.33 -11.10
C VAL A 63 -2.56 1.88 -11.18
N MET A 64 -2.98 1.49 -12.38
CA MET A 64 -3.26 0.09 -12.71
C MET A 64 -2.66 -0.21 -14.09
N HIS A 65 -1.79 -1.18 -14.16
CA HIS A 65 -1.26 -1.72 -15.42
C HIS A 65 -1.77 -3.14 -15.61
N ARG A 66 -2.47 -3.37 -16.71
CA ARG A 66 -2.94 -4.70 -17.12
C ARG A 66 -2.18 -5.15 -18.33
N ALA A 67 -1.49 -6.29 -18.23
CA ALA A 67 -0.80 -6.91 -19.35
C ALA A 67 -1.81 -7.37 -20.43
N ASP A 68 -1.37 -7.38 -21.69
CA ASP A 68 -2.12 -8.02 -22.76
C ASP A 68 -2.33 -9.50 -22.41
N GLY A 69 -3.56 -9.98 -22.63
CA GLY A 69 -3.94 -11.35 -22.30
C GLY A 69 -4.27 -11.62 -20.83
N ALA A 70 -4.07 -10.65 -19.92
CA ALA A 70 -4.52 -10.82 -18.53
C ALA A 70 -6.04 -10.94 -18.45
N GLY A 71 -6.53 -11.92 -17.69
CA GLY A 71 -7.96 -12.20 -17.52
C GLY A 71 -8.72 -11.00 -16.90
N PRO A 72 -10.00 -10.79 -17.20
CA PRO A 72 -10.75 -9.64 -16.70
C PRO A 72 -10.87 -9.58 -15.18
N HIS A 73 -10.89 -10.74 -14.50
CA HIS A 73 -10.91 -10.84 -13.03
C HIS A 73 -9.67 -10.25 -12.35
N THR A 74 -8.54 -10.17 -13.07
CA THR A 74 -7.26 -9.69 -12.51
C THR A 74 -7.32 -8.21 -12.14
N ILE A 75 -8.20 -7.43 -12.79
CA ILE A 75 -8.44 -6.01 -12.49
C ILE A 75 -8.92 -5.85 -11.05
N ASP A 76 -10.02 -6.52 -10.69
CA ASP A 76 -10.56 -6.43 -9.33
C ASP A 76 -9.68 -7.16 -8.31
N ALA A 77 -9.14 -8.32 -8.67
CA ALA A 77 -8.26 -9.08 -7.79
C ALA A 77 -7.02 -8.27 -7.37
N SER A 78 -6.30 -7.66 -8.33
CA SER A 78 -5.12 -6.84 -8.01
C SER A 78 -5.48 -5.62 -7.16
N ARG A 79 -6.58 -4.93 -7.49
CA ARG A 79 -7.08 -3.79 -6.74
C ARG A 79 -7.41 -4.16 -5.29
N ARG A 80 -8.15 -5.25 -5.07
CA ARG A 80 -8.52 -5.71 -3.72
C ARG A 80 -7.33 -6.20 -2.93
N LYS A 81 -6.36 -6.88 -3.54
CA LYS A 81 -5.10 -7.26 -2.88
C LYS A 81 -4.31 -6.02 -2.44
N ALA A 82 -4.19 -4.99 -3.31
CA ALA A 82 -3.55 -3.74 -2.96
C ALA A 82 -4.28 -3.03 -1.80
N TYR A 83 -5.61 -2.91 -1.88
CA TYR A 83 -6.44 -2.32 -0.85
C TYR A 83 -6.30 -3.04 0.50
N THR A 84 -6.38 -4.38 0.50
CA THR A 84 -6.22 -5.20 1.71
C THR A 84 -4.86 -4.95 2.35
N SER A 85 -3.79 -4.95 1.54
CA SER A 85 -2.44 -4.74 2.03
C SER A 85 -2.21 -3.32 2.58
N ALA A 86 -2.73 -2.28 1.93
CA ALA A 86 -2.65 -0.89 2.40
C ALA A 86 -3.41 -0.70 3.71
N SER A 87 -4.63 -1.22 3.79
CA SER A 87 -5.54 -1.09 4.94
C SER A 87 -4.99 -1.81 6.18
N ALA A 88 -4.55 -3.06 6.01
CA ALA A 88 -4.00 -3.87 7.09
C ALA A 88 -2.50 -3.61 7.35
N ARG A 89 -1.82 -2.87 6.47
CA ARG A 89 -0.37 -2.60 6.50
C ARG A 89 0.47 -3.87 6.54
N ASN A 90 -0.01 -4.92 5.92
CA ASN A 90 0.56 -6.25 5.94
C ASN A 90 0.50 -6.93 4.58
N ASN A 91 1.34 -7.94 4.38
CA ASN A 91 1.34 -8.80 3.21
C ASN A 91 0.07 -9.69 3.21
N THR A 92 -0.62 -9.78 2.07
CA THR A 92 -1.89 -10.52 1.98
C THR A 92 -1.70 -12.03 2.09
N THR A 93 -0.54 -12.58 1.73
CA THR A 93 -0.21 -14.00 1.98
C THR A 93 -0.15 -14.29 3.48
N ALA A 94 0.55 -13.46 4.25
CA ALA A 94 0.62 -13.62 5.70
C ALA A 94 -0.75 -13.49 6.37
N MET A 95 -1.59 -12.57 5.87
CA MET A 95 -2.97 -12.42 6.36
C MET A 95 -3.83 -13.63 6.04
N MET A 96 -3.74 -14.16 4.81
CA MET A 96 -4.44 -15.38 4.39
C MET A 96 -4.05 -16.57 5.29
N GLU A 97 -2.75 -16.80 5.47
CA GLU A 97 -2.27 -17.89 6.33
C GLU A 97 -2.71 -17.75 7.78
N ASN A 98 -2.67 -16.52 8.32
CA ASN A 98 -3.17 -16.26 9.67
C ASN A 98 -4.68 -16.54 9.78
N SER A 99 -5.48 -16.14 8.78
CA SER A 99 -6.93 -16.39 8.79
C SER A 99 -7.29 -17.87 8.74
N GLN A 100 -6.44 -18.68 8.10
CA GLN A 100 -6.61 -20.15 8.04
C GLN A 100 -6.23 -20.85 9.35
N LYS A 101 -5.29 -20.30 10.11
CA LYS A 101 -4.72 -20.91 11.32
C LYS A 101 -5.34 -20.36 12.61
N ASN A 102 -5.90 -19.16 12.58
CA ASN A 102 -6.42 -18.45 13.75
C ASN A 102 -7.93 -18.22 13.62
N PRO A 103 -8.77 -18.91 14.42
CA PRO A 103 -10.22 -18.73 14.41
C PRO A 103 -10.67 -17.27 14.60
N GLY A 104 -9.91 -16.46 15.37
CA GLY A 104 -10.18 -15.04 15.57
C GLY A 104 -9.97 -14.17 14.32
N ALA A 105 -9.26 -14.68 13.31
CA ALA A 105 -8.97 -13.97 12.06
C ALA A 105 -9.73 -14.52 10.84
N GLN A 106 -10.47 -15.64 10.99
CA GLN A 106 -11.10 -16.35 9.86
C GLN A 106 -12.09 -15.50 9.06
N ASN A 107 -12.74 -14.52 9.71
CA ASN A 107 -13.75 -13.68 9.09
C ASN A 107 -13.20 -12.37 8.48
N LEU A 108 -11.88 -12.15 8.51
CA LEU A 108 -11.29 -10.93 7.91
C LEU A 108 -11.63 -10.77 6.42
N GLY A 109 -11.79 -11.87 5.69
CA GLY A 109 -12.20 -11.85 4.29
C GLY A 109 -13.63 -11.36 4.03
N GLN A 110 -14.45 -11.20 5.08
CA GLN A 110 -15.81 -10.65 4.98
C GLN A 110 -15.83 -9.11 5.06
N ILE A 111 -14.71 -8.48 5.38
CA ILE A 111 -14.58 -7.01 5.33
C ILE A 111 -14.66 -6.57 3.87
N ASP A 112 -15.56 -5.62 3.58
CA ASP A 112 -15.76 -5.12 2.22
C ASP A 112 -14.45 -4.63 1.60
N GLY A 113 -14.19 -5.09 0.38
CA GLY A 113 -12.97 -4.77 -0.35
C GLY A 113 -11.75 -5.64 -0.01
N PHE A 114 -11.76 -6.42 1.08
CA PHE A 114 -10.66 -7.33 1.40
C PHE A 114 -10.66 -8.55 0.46
N LEU A 115 -9.44 -8.99 0.12
CA LEU A 115 -9.18 -10.25 -0.58
C LEU A 115 -8.01 -10.96 0.10
N MET A 116 -8.31 -12.06 0.78
CA MET A 116 -7.33 -12.88 1.51
C MET A 116 -6.64 -13.85 0.54
N LEU A 117 -5.83 -13.29 -0.37
CA LEU A 117 -5.12 -14.04 -1.41
C LEU A 117 -3.77 -13.36 -1.67
N GLY A 118 -2.70 -14.16 -1.78
CA GLY A 118 -1.34 -13.66 -2.00
C GLY A 118 -1.22 -12.76 -3.23
N GLY A 119 -0.25 -11.85 -3.21
CA GLY A 119 0.01 -10.86 -4.26
C GLY A 119 -0.13 -9.40 -3.82
N GLY A 120 -0.59 -9.14 -2.58
CA GLY A 120 -0.67 -7.79 -2.03
C GLY A 120 0.48 -7.49 -1.07
N MET A 121 1.25 -6.42 -1.32
CA MET A 121 2.38 -6.03 -0.49
C MET A 121 2.37 -4.55 -0.12
N PRO A 122 2.62 -4.17 1.15
CA PRO A 122 2.71 -2.78 1.55
C PRO A 122 3.99 -2.14 0.99
N VAL A 123 3.87 -0.92 0.50
CA VAL A 123 5.01 -0.07 0.12
C VAL A 123 5.36 0.79 1.32
N ARG A 124 6.59 0.63 1.82
CA ARG A 124 7.09 1.34 3.01
C ARG A 124 8.17 2.34 2.64
N ALA A 125 8.09 3.55 3.20
CA ALA A 125 9.15 4.55 3.15
C ALA A 125 9.65 4.79 4.59
N GLY A 126 10.79 4.18 4.91
CA GLY A 126 11.22 4.02 6.29
C GLY A 126 10.23 3.16 7.07
N ASN A 127 9.73 3.67 8.19
CA ASN A 127 8.77 2.95 9.05
C ASN A 127 7.29 3.18 8.66
N GLU A 128 7.01 4.02 7.65
CA GLU A 128 5.65 4.35 7.25
C GLU A 128 5.19 3.55 6.04
N VAL A 129 3.97 3.02 6.08
CA VAL A 129 3.28 2.50 4.89
C VAL A 129 2.71 3.70 4.13
N ILE A 130 3.22 3.93 2.92
CA ILE A 130 2.81 5.02 2.03
C ILE A 130 1.77 4.61 1.00
N GLY A 131 1.48 3.33 0.91
CA GLY A 131 0.55 2.70 -0.02
C GLY A 131 0.81 1.21 -0.12
N ALA A 132 0.29 0.57 -1.15
CA ALA A 132 0.53 -0.84 -1.42
C ALA A 132 0.46 -1.16 -2.92
N ILE A 133 1.07 -2.26 -3.31
CA ILE A 133 0.93 -2.87 -4.62
C ILE A 133 0.15 -4.19 -4.49
N GLY A 134 -0.72 -4.47 -5.45
CA GLY A 134 -1.39 -5.76 -5.60
C GLY A 134 -1.18 -6.30 -7.01
N VAL A 135 -0.77 -7.55 -7.11
CA VAL A 135 -0.59 -8.27 -8.38
C VAL A 135 -1.59 -9.43 -8.41
N GLY A 136 -2.18 -9.66 -9.58
CA GLY A 136 -3.10 -10.77 -9.78
C GLY A 136 -3.07 -11.27 -11.22
N GLY A 137 -3.07 -12.60 -11.40
CA GLY A 137 -3.09 -13.23 -12.71
C GLY A 137 -2.08 -14.35 -12.90
N ALA A 138 -1.05 -14.47 -12.06
CA ALA A 138 -0.20 -15.64 -12.04
C ALA A 138 -0.98 -16.88 -11.53
N PRO A 139 -0.54 -18.11 -11.85
CA PRO A 139 -1.26 -19.33 -11.47
C PRO A 139 -1.46 -19.53 -9.97
N ALA A 140 -0.68 -18.84 -9.12
CA ALA A 140 -0.76 -18.94 -7.67
C ALA A 140 -0.34 -17.62 -6.99
N GLY A 141 -0.92 -17.34 -5.83
CA GLY A 141 -0.69 -16.07 -5.11
C GLY A 141 0.78 -15.83 -4.73
N HIS A 142 1.55 -16.84 -4.43
CA HIS A 142 2.99 -16.70 -4.17
C HIS A 142 3.80 -16.27 -5.40
N LEU A 143 3.32 -16.56 -6.60
CA LEU A 143 3.93 -16.08 -7.86
C LEU A 143 3.59 -14.60 -8.09
N ASP A 144 2.37 -14.17 -7.76
CA ASP A 144 1.99 -12.77 -7.72
C ASP A 144 2.85 -12.00 -6.69
N ASP A 145 3.10 -12.60 -5.50
CA ASP A 145 3.99 -12.01 -4.48
C ASP A 145 5.41 -11.80 -5.02
N GLN A 146 5.96 -12.76 -5.77
CA GLN A 146 7.30 -12.62 -6.35
C GLN A 146 7.40 -11.43 -7.32
N CYS A 147 6.38 -11.19 -8.14
CA CYS A 147 6.36 -10.05 -9.05
C CYS A 147 6.22 -8.72 -8.30
N ALA A 148 5.38 -8.70 -7.26
CA ALA A 148 5.24 -7.53 -6.38
C ALA A 148 6.56 -7.22 -5.65
N GLN A 149 7.24 -8.25 -5.12
CA GLN A 149 8.52 -8.11 -4.44
C GLN A 149 9.62 -7.60 -5.38
N ALA A 150 9.71 -8.14 -6.60
CA ALA A 150 10.67 -7.68 -7.60
C ALA A 150 10.50 -6.18 -7.94
N ALA A 151 9.25 -5.71 -8.01
CA ALA A 151 8.97 -4.29 -8.18
C ALA A 151 9.44 -3.45 -6.98
N LEU A 152 9.19 -3.91 -5.74
CA LEU A 152 9.67 -3.26 -4.52
C LEU A 152 11.21 -3.20 -4.47
N ASP A 153 11.88 -4.30 -4.82
CA ASP A 153 13.34 -4.38 -4.82
C ASP A 153 13.98 -3.40 -5.79
N LYS A 154 13.34 -3.15 -6.93
CA LYS A 154 13.79 -2.19 -7.94
C LYS A 154 13.81 -0.75 -7.42
N VAL A 155 12.91 -0.39 -6.52
CA VAL A 155 12.76 0.98 -5.99
C VAL A 155 13.26 1.16 -4.56
N LYS A 156 13.80 0.11 -3.94
CA LYS A 156 14.16 0.07 -2.50
C LYS A 156 15.02 1.23 -2.02
N ASP A 157 15.94 1.71 -2.86
CA ASP A 157 16.85 2.79 -2.48
C ASP A 157 16.17 4.15 -2.32
N ARG A 158 14.97 4.31 -2.89
CA ARG A 158 14.13 5.51 -2.77
C ARG A 158 13.10 5.41 -1.65
N LEU A 159 12.99 4.26 -1.00
CA LEU A 159 12.04 3.98 0.07
C LEU A 159 12.66 4.13 1.49
N LYS A 160 13.77 4.84 1.60
CA LYS A 160 14.50 5.09 2.85
C LYS A 160 13.87 6.20 3.68
#